data_078fc000fdde10d8540c83e12fc9e747
#
_entry.id   078fc000fdde10d8540c83e12fc9e747
#
_cell.length_a   1.000
_cell.length_b   1.000
_cell.length_c   1.000
_cell.angle_alpha   90.00
_cell.angle_beta   90.00
_cell.angle_gamma   90.00
#
_symmetry.space_group_name_H-M   'P 1'
#
loop_
_entity.id
_entity.type
_entity.pdbx_description
1 polymer ?
#
loop_
_entity_poly.entity_id
_entity_poly.type
_entity_poly.pdbx_seq_one_letter_code
_entity_poly.pdbx_strand_id
1 'polypeptide(L)'
;MKVFQHVNIVTCDQDFHVYLDGILAVKESQIVYVGQENQEILKQANQVIDYQGAWIMPGLVNCHTHSAMTGLRGIRDDSNLHEWLEDYIWPAEAEFTPEMTTKAVKEALTEMLQSGTTTFNDMYNPNGVEIEKIYEAVKASKMRCYFSPTLFS
;
A
#
# COMPACT_ATOMS: atom_id res chain seq x y z
N MET A 1 6.80 23.43 5.40
CA MET A 1 5.76 22.67 6.10
C MET A 1 4.45 22.82 5.35
N LYS A 2 3.72 21.72 5.13
CA LYS A 2 2.35 21.72 4.60
C LYS A 2 1.40 21.47 5.76
N VAL A 3 0.29 22.19 5.79
CA VAL A 3 -0.77 21.98 6.79
C VAL A 3 -2.06 21.66 6.07
N PHE A 4 -2.72 20.59 6.50
CA PHE A 4 -4.05 20.20 6.08
C PHE A 4 -5.01 20.62 7.18
N GLN A 5 -5.95 21.49 6.85
CA GLN A 5 -6.93 22.03 7.81
C GLN A 5 -8.34 21.56 7.51
N HIS A 6 -9.25 21.72 8.49
CA HIS A 6 -10.63 21.27 8.44
C HIS A 6 -10.72 19.78 8.07
N VAL A 7 -9.91 18.95 8.76
CA VAL A 7 -9.86 17.51 8.57
C VAL A 7 -10.36 16.78 9.82
N ASN A 8 -11.08 15.70 9.60
CA ASN A 8 -11.41 14.74 10.66
C ASN A 8 -10.31 13.69 10.68
N ILE A 9 -9.62 13.53 11.79
CA ILE A 9 -8.40 12.71 11.87
C ILE A 9 -8.64 11.55 12.82
N VAL A 10 -8.46 10.32 12.32
CA VAL A 10 -8.37 9.10 13.12
C VAL A 10 -6.89 8.75 13.23
N THR A 11 -6.31 8.85 14.42
CA THR A 11 -4.87 8.68 14.58
C THR A 11 -4.42 7.23 14.55
N CYS A 12 -5.29 6.30 14.94
CA CYS A 12 -4.95 4.90 15.17
C CYS A 12 -3.74 4.72 16.12
N ASP A 13 -3.53 5.67 17.02
CA ASP A 13 -2.55 5.56 18.09
C ASP A 13 -3.04 4.64 19.22
N GLN A 14 -2.25 4.46 20.28
CA GLN A 14 -2.59 3.57 21.39
C GLN A 14 -3.88 3.99 22.14
N ASP A 15 -4.18 5.29 22.13
CA ASP A 15 -5.33 5.87 22.81
C ASP A 15 -6.52 6.10 21.86
N PHE A 16 -6.40 5.74 20.59
CA PHE A 16 -7.43 5.88 19.55
C PHE A 16 -8.01 7.28 19.43
N HIS A 17 -7.15 8.30 19.49
CA HIS A 17 -7.61 9.68 19.38
C HIS A 17 -8.32 9.96 18.05
N VAL A 18 -9.41 10.73 18.15
CA VAL A 18 -10.13 11.26 16.99
C VAL A 18 -10.24 12.77 17.14
N TYR A 19 -9.76 13.50 16.17
CA TYR A 19 -9.88 14.96 16.11
C TYR A 19 -10.87 15.34 15.02
N LEU A 20 -11.98 15.96 15.40
CA LEU A 20 -12.93 16.53 14.46
C LEU A 20 -12.52 17.97 14.15
N ASP A 21 -12.61 18.36 12.89
CA ASP A 21 -12.23 19.69 12.40
C ASP A 21 -10.83 20.12 12.86
N GLY A 22 -9.90 19.18 12.78
CA GLY A 22 -8.52 19.36 13.23
C GLY A 22 -7.58 19.80 12.12
N ILE A 23 -6.28 19.79 12.45
CA ILE A 23 -5.19 20.01 11.51
C ILE A 23 -4.15 18.90 11.59
N LEU A 24 -3.56 18.61 10.42
CA LEU A 24 -2.40 17.72 10.25
C LEU A 24 -1.29 18.54 9.60
N ALA A 25 -0.11 18.61 10.25
CA ALA A 25 1.05 19.28 9.68
C ALA A 25 2.14 18.30 9.30
N VAL A 26 2.67 18.45 8.08
CA VAL A 26 3.73 17.61 7.53
C VAL A 26 4.92 18.47 7.12
N LYS A 27 6.10 18.09 7.56
CA LYS A 27 7.37 18.69 7.14
C LYS A 27 8.23 17.59 6.51
N GLU A 28 8.62 17.78 5.26
CA GLU A 28 9.29 16.74 4.47
C GLU A 28 8.43 15.47 4.40
N SER A 29 8.88 14.36 4.97
CA SER A 29 8.18 13.08 5.03
C SER A 29 7.66 12.73 6.44
N GLN A 30 7.66 13.70 7.38
CA GLN A 30 7.27 13.47 8.75
C GLN A 30 6.02 14.27 9.14
N ILE A 31 5.12 13.62 9.88
CA ILE A 31 4.04 14.29 10.58
C ILE A 31 4.65 14.98 11.80
N VAL A 32 4.49 16.32 11.87
CA VAL A 32 5.05 17.13 12.96
C VAL A 32 3.98 17.66 13.91
N TYR A 33 2.72 17.60 13.51
CA TYR A 33 1.59 17.94 14.36
C TYR A 33 0.31 17.22 13.90
N VAL A 34 -0.45 16.76 14.86
CA VAL A 34 -1.83 16.24 14.69
C VAL A 34 -2.63 16.74 15.88
N GLY A 35 -3.79 17.34 15.64
CA GLY A 35 -4.64 17.80 16.72
C GLY A 35 -5.65 18.85 16.30
N GLN A 36 -6.17 19.55 17.32
CA GLN A 36 -7.05 20.68 17.10
C GLN A 36 -6.32 21.85 16.41
N GLU A 37 -7.07 22.81 15.89
CA GLU A 37 -6.50 24.00 15.25
C GLU A 37 -5.46 24.67 16.17
N ASN A 38 -4.31 25.00 15.58
CA ASN A 38 -3.21 25.65 16.28
C ASN A 38 -2.62 26.77 15.42
N GLN A 39 -2.84 28.00 15.84
CA GLN A 39 -2.42 29.21 15.12
C GLN A 39 -0.90 29.31 14.94
N GLU A 40 -0.10 28.80 15.88
CA GLU A 40 1.36 28.82 15.77
C GLU A 40 1.85 27.82 14.68
N ILE A 41 1.16 26.71 14.52
CA ILE A 41 1.43 25.75 13.43
C ILE A 41 1.02 26.36 12.09
N LEU A 42 -0.15 27.00 12.01
CA LEU A 42 -0.64 27.65 10.78
C LEU A 42 0.30 28.78 10.33
N LYS A 43 0.81 29.61 11.24
CA LYS A 43 1.78 30.67 10.91
C LYS A 43 3.08 30.15 10.31
N GLN A 44 3.49 28.93 10.64
CA GLN A 44 4.72 28.31 10.13
C GLN A 44 4.53 27.58 8.79
N ALA A 45 3.29 27.50 8.29
CA ALA A 45 2.99 26.79 7.07
C ALA A 45 3.50 27.53 5.82
N ASN A 46 4.16 26.82 4.91
CA ASN A 46 4.44 27.29 3.56
C ASN A 46 3.22 27.08 2.63
N GLN A 47 2.36 26.13 2.98
CA GLN A 47 1.16 25.78 2.25
C GLN A 47 0.09 25.30 3.22
N VAL A 48 -1.11 25.84 3.10
CA VAL A 48 -2.30 25.38 3.83
C VAL A 48 -3.29 24.87 2.80
N ILE A 49 -3.83 23.68 3.04
CA ILE A 49 -4.80 23.00 2.17
C ILE A 49 -6.05 22.73 2.99
N ASP A 50 -7.19 23.23 2.52
CA ASP A 50 -8.48 23.01 3.16
C ASP A 50 -9.14 21.76 2.59
N TYR A 51 -9.43 20.79 3.45
CA TYR A 51 -10.05 19.52 3.07
C TYR A 51 -11.56 19.47 3.36
N GLN A 52 -12.15 20.57 3.85
CA GLN A 52 -13.60 20.73 3.98
C GLN A 52 -14.31 19.57 4.70
N GLY A 53 -13.72 19.05 5.76
CA GLY A 53 -14.27 17.97 6.57
C GLY A 53 -13.96 16.55 6.08
N ALA A 54 -13.05 16.39 5.14
CA ALA A 54 -12.57 15.05 4.73
C ALA A 54 -11.94 14.29 5.91
N TRP A 55 -11.97 12.97 5.82
CA TRP A 55 -11.35 12.10 6.82
C TRP A 55 -9.92 11.74 6.42
N ILE A 56 -9.02 11.77 7.40
CA ILE A 56 -7.62 11.33 7.26
C ILE A 56 -7.36 10.25 8.31
N MET A 57 -6.71 9.18 7.89
CA MET A 57 -6.24 8.11 8.76
C MET A 57 -4.91 7.56 8.23
N PRO A 58 -4.13 6.83 9.03
CA PRO A 58 -2.97 6.09 8.52
C PRO A 58 -3.37 5.15 7.40
N GLY A 59 -2.51 5.04 6.38
CA GLY A 59 -2.74 4.09 5.30
C GLY A 59 -2.77 2.64 5.79
N LEU A 60 -3.59 1.83 5.15
CA LEU A 60 -3.74 0.42 5.50
C LEU A 60 -2.45 -0.36 5.25
N VAL A 61 -2.24 -1.40 6.05
CA VAL A 61 -1.11 -2.33 5.93
C VAL A 61 -1.64 -3.70 5.51
N ASN A 62 -1.22 -4.18 4.34
CA ASN A 62 -1.52 -5.52 3.86
C ASN A 62 -0.36 -6.46 4.19
N CYS A 63 -0.56 -7.35 5.15
CA CYS A 63 0.50 -8.25 5.63
C CYS A 63 0.61 -9.54 4.81
N HIS A 64 -0.25 -9.77 3.82
CA HIS A 64 -0.24 -11.00 3.00
C HIS A 64 -0.64 -10.67 1.57
N THR A 65 0.33 -10.67 0.66
CA THR A 65 0.13 -10.31 -0.75
C THR A 65 0.97 -11.20 -1.66
N HIS A 66 0.42 -11.48 -2.83
CA HIS A 66 1.08 -12.12 -3.96
C HIS A 66 0.82 -11.25 -5.20
N SER A 67 1.45 -10.06 -5.25
CA SER A 67 1.13 -9.05 -6.26
C SER A 67 1.38 -9.52 -7.70
N ALA A 68 2.38 -10.39 -7.90
CA ALA A 68 2.67 -10.99 -9.20
C ALA A 68 1.53 -11.89 -9.72
N MET A 69 0.69 -12.42 -8.82
CA MET A 69 -0.42 -13.33 -9.15
C MET A 69 -1.73 -12.60 -9.42
N THR A 70 -1.75 -11.27 -9.48
CA THR A 70 -2.98 -10.48 -9.69
C THR A 70 -3.76 -10.92 -10.92
N GLY A 71 -3.08 -11.31 -12.00
CA GLY A 71 -3.71 -11.83 -13.22
C GLY A 71 -4.33 -13.22 -13.09
N LEU A 72 -4.11 -13.94 -11.99
CA LEU A 72 -4.64 -15.29 -11.75
C LEU A 72 -5.94 -15.30 -10.93
N ARG A 73 -6.48 -14.12 -10.60
CA ARG A 73 -7.75 -14.04 -9.86
C ARG A 73 -8.87 -14.75 -10.61
N GLY A 74 -9.61 -15.61 -9.91
CA GLY A 74 -10.73 -16.34 -10.47
C GLY A 74 -10.35 -17.48 -11.43
N ILE A 75 -9.08 -17.87 -11.48
CA ILE A 75 -8.65 -18.98 -12.35
C ILE A 75 -9.34 -20.29 -11.94
N ARG A 76 -9.60 -20.45 -10.65
CA ARG A 76 -10.34 -21.57 -10.07
C ARG A 76 -10.84 -21.24 -8.67
N ASP A 77 -12.14 -21.38 -8.42
CA ASP A 77 -12.77 -20.99 -7.16
C ASP A 77 -13.16 -22.18 -6.26
N ASP A 78 -13.48 -23.35 -6.85
CA ASP A 78 -14.05 -24.51 -6.15
C ASP A 78 -13.05 -25.67 -6.01
N SER A 79 -11.84 -25.40 -5.48
CA SER A 79 -10.82 -26.42 -5.25
C SER A 79 -10.25 -26.32 -3.84
N ASN A 80 -9.77 -27.44 -3.29
CA ASN A 80 -8.95 -27.36 -2.08
C ASN A 80 -7.58 -26.74 -2.40
N LEU A 81 -6.85 -26.28 -1.38
CA LEU A 81 -5.60 -25.54 -1.56
C LEU A 81 -4.55 -26.33 -2.37
N HIS A 82 -4.43 -27.62 -2.13
CA HIS A 82 -3.42 -28.46 -2.77
C HIS A 82 -3.69 -28.60 -4.27
N GLU A 83 -4.91 -28.99 -4.62
CA GLU A 83 -5.39 -29.06 -6.01
C GLU A 83 -5.29 -27.68 -6.71
N TRP A 84 -5.67 -26.61 -6.02
CA TRP A 84 -5.60 -25.25 -6.55
C TRP A 84 -4.16 -24.86 -6.89
N LEU A 85 -3.19 -25.18 -6.03
CA LEU A 85 -1.78 -24.88 -6.26
C LEU A 85 -1.19 -25.75 -7.38
N GLU A 86 -1.37 -27.07 -7.32
CA GLU A 86 -0.68 -28.01 -8.22
C GLU A 86 -1.26 -28.03 -9.62
N ASP A 87 -2.59 -27.98 -9.73
CA ASP A 87 -3.24 -28.13 -11.03
C ASP A 87 -3.49 -26.82 -11.76
N TYR A 88 -3.51 -25.68 -11.04
CA TYR A 88 -3.88 -24.39 -11.64
C TYR A 88 -2.82 -23.30 -11.46
N ILE A 89 -2.34 -23.07 -10.25
CA ILE A 89 -1.49 -21.90 -9.98
C ILE A 89 -0.05 -22.14 -10.46
N TRP A 90 0.59 -23.19 -10.01
CA TRP A 90 1.98 -23.45 -10.40
C TRP A 90 2.17 -23.65 -11.91
N PRO A 91 1.28 -24.37 -12.64
CA PRO A 91 1.35 -24.42 -14.08
C PRO A 91 1.19 -23.04 -14.73
N ALA A 92 0.26 -22.21 -14.26
CA ALA A 92 0.06 -20.85 -14.79
C ALA A 92 1.25 -19.93 -14.48
N GLU A 93 1.81 -19.98 -13.27
CA GLU A 93 3.01 -19.23 -12.90
C GLU A 93 4.24 -19.62 -13.71
N ALA A 94 4.37 -20.90 -14.10
CA ALA A 94 5.47 -21.40 -14.92
C ALA A 94 5.53 -20.73 -16.32
N GLU A 95 4.40 -20.21 -16.81
CA GLU A 95 4.30 -19.50 -18.07
C GLU A 95 4.53 -17.97 -17.94
N PHE A 96 4.75 -17.48 -16.72
CA PHE A 96 4.96 -16.05 -16.50
C PHE A 96 6.29 -15.57 -17.07
N THR A 97 6.21 -14.48 -17.83
CA THR A 97 7.38 -13.73 -18.24
C THR A 97 7.63 -12.56 -17.27
N PRO A 98 8.86 -12.03 -17.22
CA PRO A 98 9.17 -10.84 -16.42
C PRO A 98 8.25 -9.63 -16.74
N GLU A 99 7.84 -9.49 -18.00
CA GLU A 99 6.92 -8.44 -18.43
C GLU A 99 5.52 -8.64 -17.85
N MET A 100 4.99 -9.87 -17.89
CA MET A 100 3.69 -10.22 -17.32
C MET A 100 3.68 -9.98 -15.81
N THR A 101 4.71 -10.46 -15.12
CA THR A 101 4.87 -10.27 -13.67
C THR A 101 4.95 -8.79 -13.29
N THR A 102 5.78 -8.01 -14.02
CA THR A 102 5.91 -6.57 -13.75
C THR A 102 4.61 -5.82 -13.99
N LYS A 103 3.84 -6.20 -15.02
CA LYS A 103 2.52 -5.62 -15.30
C LYS A 103 1.54 -5.94 -14.16
N ALA A 104 1.46 -7.20 -13.76
CA ALA A 104 0.58 -7.65 -12.67
C ALA A 104 0.88 -6.91 -11.36
N VAL A 105 2.16 -6.75 -11.02
CA VAL A 105 2.58 -5.98 -9.84
C VAL A 105 2.12 -4.52 -9.94
N LYS A 106 2.29 -3.85 -11.09
CA LYS A 106 1.83 -2.45 -11.27
C LYS A 106 0.32 -2.31 -11.13
N GLU A 107 -0.45 -3.27 -11.60
CA GLU A 107 -1.90 -3.33 -11.43
C GLU A 107 -2.26 -3.48 -9.94
N ALA A 108 -1.63 -4.44 -9.24
CA ALA A 108 -1.80 -4.64 -7.80
C ALA A 108 -1.47 -3.38 -6.98
N LEU A 109 -0.35 -2.70 -7.28
CA LEU A 109 0.04 -1.46 -6.62
C LEU A 109 -1.02 -0.37 -6.82
N THR A 110 -1.58 -0.25 -8.02
CA THR A 110 -2.63 0.71 -8.32
C THR A 110 -3.89 0.43 -7.52
N GLU A 111 -4.34 -0.82 -7.49
CA GLU A 111 -5.53 -1.24 -6.73
C GLU A 111 -5.33 -1.05 -5.22
N MET A 112 -4.17 -1.41 -4.70
CA MET A 112 -3.82 -1.19 -3.29
C MET A 112 -3.88 0.28 -2.91
N LEU A 113 -3.29 1.18 -3.72
CA LEU A 113 -3.34 2.62 -3.47
C LEU A 113 -4.77 3.16 -3.54
N GLN A 114 -5.57 2.73 -4.52
CA GLN A 114 -6.97 3.13 -4.65
C GLN A 114 -7.83 2.67 -3.49
N SER A 115 -7.48 1.56 -2.83
CA SER A 115 -8.16 1.04 -1.64
C SER A 115 -7.57 1.53 -0.32
N GLY A 116 -6.58 2.44 -0.36
CA GLY A 116 -5.97 3.05 0.83
C GLY A 116 -4.83 2.26 1.45
N THR A 117 -4.38 1.18 0.83
CA THR A 117 -3.19 0.43 1.28
C THR A 117 -1.92 1.18 0.89
N THR A 118 -1.04 1.44 1.86
CA THR A 118 0.22 2.18 1.65
C THR A 118 1.47 1.37 2.00
N THR A 119 1.27 0.22 2.66
CA THR A 119 2.34 -0.69 3.06
C THR A 119 1.88 -2.11 2.82
N PHE A 120 2.73 -2.96 2.29
CA PHE A 120 2.39 -4.37 2.09
C PHE A 120 3.60 -5.28 2.24
N ASN A 121 3.33 -6.54 2.60
CA ASN A 121 4.30 -7.62 2.56
C ASN A 121 3.98 -8.52 1.38
N ASP A 122 4.93 -8.67 0.47
CA ASP A 122 4.75 -9.42 -0.76
C ASP A 122 5.65 -10.65 -0.81
N MET A 123 5.08 -11.78 -1.15
CA MET A 123 5.79 -13.04 -1.26
C MET A 123 5.87 -13.45 -2.74
N TYR A 124 7.07 -13.75 -3.20
CA TYR A 124 7.35 -14.13 -4.58
C TYR A 124 7.81 -15.57 -4.70
N ASN A 125 7.30 -16.23 -5.73
CA ASN A 125 7.99 -17.37 -6.32
C ASN A 125 9.21 -16.81 -7.09
N PRO A 126 10.44 -17.28 -6.83
CA PRO A 126 11.64 -16.75 -7.50
C PRO A 126 11.72 -17.11 -8.99
N ASN A 127 10.89 -18.07 -9.45
CA ASN A 127 10.90 -18.50 -10.84
C ASN A 127 10.14 -17.49 -11.73
N GLY A 128 10.77 -17.05 -12.82
CA GLY A 128 10.16 -16.13 -13.80
C GLY A 128 10.01 -14.67 -13.33
N VAL A 129 10.64 -14.30 -12.22
CA VAL A 129 10.57 -12.95 -11.66
C VAL A 129 11.91 -12.23 -11.77
N GLU A 130 11.93 -11.07 -12.41
CA GLU A 130 13.05 -10.13 -12.33
C GLU A 130 12.81 -9.16 -11.16
N ILE A 131 13.37 -9.48 -10.00
CA ILE A 131 13.13 -8.75 -8.75
C ILE A 131 13.47 -7.25 -8.87
N GLU A 132 14.47 -6.90 -9.67
CA GLU A 132 14.87 -5.52 -9.91
C GLU A 132 13.76 -4.71 -10.59
N LYS A 133 13.05 -5.28 -11.56
CA LYS A 133 11.91 -4.63 -12.24
C LYS A 133 10.75 -4.41 -11.27
N ILE A 134 10.51 -5.37 -10.39
CA ILE A 134 9.48 -5.26 -9.36
C ILE A 134 9.86 -4.18 -8.35
N TYR A 135 11.11 -4.19 -7.87
CA TYR A 135 11.62 -3.16 -6.97
C TYR A 135 11.44 -1.74 -7.54
N GLU A 136 11.80 -1.54 -8.82
CA GLU A 136 11.60 -0.23 -9.47
C GLU A 136 10.13 0.16 -9.61
N ALA A 137 9.23 -0.79 -9.85
CA ALA A 137 7.80 -0.52 -9.88
C ALA A 137 7.27 -0.09 -8.50
N VAL A 138 7.66 -0.79 -7.44
CA VAL A 138 7.32 -0.44 -6.05
C VAL A 138 7.88 0.92 -5.67
N LYS A 139 9.14 1.18 -5.96
CA LYS A 139 9.80 2.47 -5.71
C LYS A 139 9.10 3.62 -6.43
N ALA A 140 8.68 3.41 -7.67
CA ALA A 140 7.92 4.41 -8.43
C ALA A 140 6.54 4.70 -7.81
N SER A 141 5.88 3.71 -7.23
CA SER A 141 4.59 3.87 -6.54
C SER A 141 4.68 4.65 -5.22
N LYS A 142 5.89 4.75 -4.65
CA LYS A 142 6.17 5.30 -3.31
C LYS A 142 5.50 4.54 -2.15
N MET A 143 4.99 3.36 -2.38
CA MET A 143 4.52 2.46 -1.33
C MET A 143 5.70 1.86 -0.57
N ARG A 144 5.45 1.42 0.65
CA ARG A 144 6.38 0.60 1.42
C ARG A 144 6.11 -0.86 1.14
N CYS A 145 7.16 -1.63 0.81
CA CYS A 145 7.05 -3.06 0.59
C CYS A 145 8.14 -3.81 1.35
N TYR A 146 7.72 -4.91 1.96
CA TYR A 146 8.61 -5.95 2.46
C TYR A 146 8.59 -7.10 1.47
N PHE A 147 9.74 -7.42 0.88
CA PHE A 147 9.88 -8.52 -0.06
C PHE A 147 10.27 -9.79 0.68
N SER A 148 9.46 -10.82 0.54
CA SER A 148 9.67 -12.14 1.16
C SER A 148 9.79 -13.20 0.08
N PRO A 149 11.02 -13.63 -0.29
CA PRO A 149 11.19 -14.71 -1.26
C PRO A 149 10.71 -16.03 -0.68
N THR A 150 10.03 -16.82 -1.51
CA THR A 150 9.66 -18.18 -1.16
C THR A 150 10.88 -19.09 -1.26
N LEU A 151 11.14 -19.86 -0.22
CA LEU A 151 12.18 -20.88 -0.22
C LEU A 151 11.51 -22.25 -0.32
N PHE A 152 11.87 -23.01 -1.35
CA PHE A 152 11.46 -24.40 -1.51
C PHE A 152 12.57 -25.31 -0.98
N SER A 153 12.22 -26.27 -0.12
CA SER A 153 13.14 -27.29 0.42
C SER A 153 13.01 -28.60 -0.36
#